data_79e686d7a0420068766cff83c29e5ff3
#
_entry.id   79e686d7a0420068766cff83c29e5ff3
#
_cell.length_a   1.000
_cell.length_b   1.000
_cell.length_c   1.000
_cell.angle_alpha   90.00
_cell.angle_beta   90.00
_cell.angle_gamma   90.00
#
_symmetry.space_group_name_H-M   'P 1'
#
loop_
_entity.id
_entity.type
_entity.pdbx_description
1 polymer ?
#
loop_
_entity_poly.entity_id
_entity_poly.type
_entity_poly.pdbx_seq_one_letter_code
_entity_poly.pdbx_strand_id
1 'polypeptide(L)'
;MRECAALCREQNIAFVVGLGGGSSIDTAKAVAIIATNDGDWWDYIHGGTGGSKRMVNAGLPIVAIPTTAGTGTEADPFTVITNGEEKIGGGGEKCFPTISIVDPDFMMTVPPHLTAYQGFDAFFHAAEGYLAKTANPMSDMFALQAIALIGKSLAAAVKDGSNADARADVALANTLAGFVETLSSCSGEHAIEHALSAFR
;
A
#
# COMPACT_ATOMS: atom_id res chain seq x y z
N MET A 1 -14.53 -1.17 9.07
CA MET A 1 -14.15 0.25 8.98
C MET A 1 -15.14 1.16 9.72
N ARG A 2 -16.45 1.16 9.44
CA ARG A 2 -17.46 2.05 10.07
C ARG A 2 -17.46 2.00 11.60
N GLU A 3 -17.48 0.79 12.16
CA GLU A 3 -17.45 0.60 13.63
C GLU A 3 -16.17 1.17 14.26
N CYS A 4 -15.01 0.93 13.64
CA CYS A 4 -13.75 1.50 14.12
C CYS A 4 -13.75 3.04 14.05
N ALA A 5 -14.27 3.61 12.97
CA ALA A 5 -14.38 5.07 12.84
C ALA A 5 -15.36 5.68 13.86
N ALA A 6 -16.47 5.01 14.15
CA ALA A 6 -17.39 5.42 15.22
C ALA A 6 -16.68 5.41 16.56
N LEU A 7 -15.94 4.33 16.88
CA LEU A 7 -15.16 4.22 18.10
C LEU A 7 -14.09 5.33 18.19
N CYS A 8 -13.42 5.66 17.08
CA CYS A 8 -12.45 6.76 17.04
C CYS A 8 -13.10 8.10 17.48
N ARG A 9 -14.32 8.38 17.01
CA ARG A 9 -15.06 9.58 17.38
C ARG A 9 -15.51 9.55 18.85
N GLU A 10 -16.09 8.43 19.27
CA GLU A 10 -16.62 8.27 20.65
C GLU A 10 -15.53 8.39 21.71
N GLN A 11 -14.37 7.84 21.43
CA GLN A 11 -13.23 7.79 22.36
C GLN A 11 -12.23 8.92 22.15
N ASN A 12 -12.50 9.86 21.23
CA ASN A 12 -11.58 10.94 20.88
C ASN A 12 -10.16 10.45 20.56
N ILE A 13 -10.06 9.41 19.74
CA ILE A 13 -8.77 8.81 19.35
C ILE A 13 -7.95 9.84 18.57
N ALA A 14 -6.67 9.99 18.96
CA ALA A 14 -5.78 10.99 18.38
C ALA A 14 -5.06 10.53 17.10
N PHE A 15 -4.88 9.23 16.89
CA PHE A 15 -4.22 8.64 15.72
C PHE A 15 -4.62 7.19 15.51
N VAL A 16 -4.38 6.66 14.33
CA VAL A 16 -4.65 5.26 13.96
C VAL A 16 -3.35 4.56 13.62
N VAL A 17 -3.18 3.32 14.07
CA VAL A 17 -2.02 2.47 13.72
C VAL A 17 -2.47 1.38 12.76
N GLY A 18 -1.88 1.33 11.57
CA GLY A 18 -1.98 0.24 10.62
C GLY A 18 -0.78 -0.69 10.78
N LEU A 19 -0.94 -1.76 11.56
CA LEU A 19 0.07 -2.80 11.74
C LEU A 19 -0.33 -4.06 10.98
N GLY A 20 0.46 -4.46 10.00
CA GLY A 20 0.19 -5.67 9.20
C GLY A 20 0.57 -5.52 7.73
N GLY A 21 -0.04 -6.31 6.87
CA GLY A 21 0.10 -6.18 5.42
C GLY A 21 -0.71 -5.02 4.85
N GLY A 22 -0.71 -4.88 3.52
CA GLY A 22 -1.40 -3.79 2.81
C GLY A 22 -2.84 -3.59 3.26
N SER A 23 -3.64 -4.66 3.35
CA SER A 23 -5.04 -4.58 3.77
C SER A 23 -5.24 -3.95 5.17
N SER A 24 -4.30 -4.18 6.11
CA SER A 24 -4.36 -3.59 7.45
C SER A 24 -4.08 -2.09 7.40
N ILE A 25 -3.07 -1.68 6.64
CA ILE A 25 -2.69 -0.26 6.49
C ILE A 25 -3.75 0.48 5.69
N ASP A 26 -4.27 -0.10 4.60
CA ASP A 26 -5.35 0.47 3.80
C ASP A 26 -6.64 0.66 4.62
N THR A 27 -6.95 -0.33 5.47
CA THR A 27 -8.06 -0.20 6.42
C THR A 27 -7.83 0.94 7.41
N ALA A 28 -6.61 1.10 7.93
CA ALA A 28 -6.26 2.20 8.82
C ALA A 28 -6.40 3.57 8.14
N LYS A 29 -5.95 3.70 6.89
CA LYS A 29 -6.14 4.90 6.06
C LYS A 29 -7.63 5.23 5.89
N ALA A 30 -8.43 4.22 5.49
CA ALA A 30 -9.87 4.39 5.33
C ALA A 30 -10.57 4.81 6.64
N VAL A 31 -10.25 4.14 7.76
CA VAL A 31 -10.78 4.48 9.09
C VAL A 31 -10.40 5.90 9.50
N ALA A 32 -9.14 6.31 9.29
CA ALA A 32 -8.67 7.65 9.61
C ALA A 32 -9.47 8.73 8.88
N ILE A 33 -9.80 8.52 7.61
CA ILE A 33 -10.61 9.45 6.81
C ILE A 33 -12.06 9.48 7.27
N ILE A 34 -12.73 8.33 7.40
CA ILE A 34 -14.15 8.30 7.77
C ILE A 34 -14.39 8.57 9.27
N ALA A 35 -13.35 8.63 10.08
CA ALA A 35 -13.43 9.15 11.45
C ALA A 35 -13.65 10.67 11.51
N THR A 36 -13.21 11.41 10.50
CA THR A 36 -13.25 12.88 10.44
C THR A 36 -14.14 13.44 9.33
N ASN A 37 -14.63 12.57 8.44
CA ASN A 37 -15.51 12.91 7.32
C ASN A 37 -16.78 12.07 7.36
N ASP A 38 -17.88 12.62 6.82
CA ASP A 38 -19.19 11.97 6.83
C ASP A 38 -19.32 10.89 5.75
N GLY A 39 -20.01 9.81 6.07
CA GLY A 39 -20.33 8.72 5.13
C GLY A 39 -19.45 7.50 5.33
N ASP A 40 -19.32 6.71 4.27
CA ASP A 40 -18.51 5.50 4.24
C ASP A 40 -17.28 5.69 3.36
N TRP A 41 -16.28 4.81 3.50
CA TRP A 41 -15.09 4.87 2.64
C TRP A 41 -15.44 4.74 1.16
N TRP A 42 -16.40 3.88 0.80
CA TRP A 42 -16.84 3.69 -0.59
C TRP A 42 -17.41 4.95 -1.23
N ASP A 43 -17.96 5.88 -0.45
CA ASP A 43 -18.42 7.17 -0.95
C ASP A 43 -17.29 8.03 -1.54
N TYR A 44 -16.04 7.78 -1.14
CA TYR A 44 -14.85 8.52 -1.57
C TYR A 44 -14.10 7.86 -2.73
N ILE A 45 -14.48 6.65 -3.13
CA ILE A 45 -13.85 5.92 -4.23
C ILE A 45 -14.27 6.54 -5.57
N HIS A 46 -13.29 6.75 -6.45
CA HIS A 46 -13.47 7.24 -7.81
C HIS A 46 -13.38 6.07 -8.79
N GLY A 47 -14.49 5.52 -9.20
CA GLY A 47 -14.58 4.40 -10.13
C GLY A 47 -15.63 3.38 -9.72
N GLY A 48 -16.02 2.50 -10.65
CA GLY A 48 -17.06 1.53 -10.41
C GLY A 48 -18.33 2.12 -9.82
N THR A 49 -18.84 1.49 -8.76
CA THR A 49 -20.01 1.99 -7.99
C THR A 49 -19.63 2.97 -6.88
N GLY A 50 -18.40 3.45 -6.86
CA GLY A 50 -17.94 4.42 -5.86
C GLY A 50 -18.65 5.78 -5.97
N GLY A 51 -18.77 6.48 -4.83
CA GLY A 51 -19.54 7.72 -4.73
C GLY A 51 -18.82 8.97 -5.23
N SER A 52 -17.52 8.90 -5.49
CA SER A 52 -16.67 10.04 -5.94
C SER A 52 -16.77 11.29 -5.05
N LYS A 53 -17.09 11.12 -3.79
CA LYS A 53 -17.20 12.20 -2.81
C LYS A 53 -15.81 12.77 -2.49
N ARG A 54 -15.75 14.08 -2.32
CA ARG A 54 -14.49 14.74 -1.95
C ARG A 54 -14.23 14.60 -0.44
N MET A 55 -13.01 14.22 -0.05
CA MET A 55 -12.53 14.30 1.32
C MET A 55 -12.35 15.77 1.71
N VAL A 56 -13.17 16.28 2.63
CA VAL A 56 -13.14 17.68 3.07
C VAL A 56 -12.12 17.89 4.16
N ASN A 57 -12.22 17.08 5.21
CA ASN A 57 -11.33 17.16 6.38
C ASN A 57 -10.08 16.29 6.19
N ALA A 58 -8.99 16.65 6.85
CA ALA A 58 -7.85 15.75 7.01
C ALA A 58 -8.28 14.51 7.82
N GLY A 59 -7.70 13.34 7.51
CA GLY A 59 -7.86 12.16 8.34
C GLY A 59 -7.19 12.31 9.71
N LEU A 60 -7.45 11.37 10.62
CA LEU A 60 -6.63 11.20 11.80
C LEU A 60 -5.18 10.89 11.35
N PRO A 61 -4.15 11.31 12.13
CA PRO A 61 -2.78 10.88 11.88
C PRO A 61 -2.67 9.36 11.79
N ILE A 62 -1.89 8.86 10.83
CA ILE A 62 -1.71 7.43 10.56
C ILE A 62 -0.27 7.03 10.83
N VAL A 63 -0.08 5.99 11.63
CA VAL A 63 1.20 5.29 11.78
C VAL A 63 1.11 3.97 11.02
N ALA A 64 1.91 3.80 9.98
CA ALA A 64 1.96 2.58 9.18
C ALA A 64 3.16 1.72 9.59
N ILE A 65 2.91 0.44 9.88
CA ILE A 65 3.94 -0.54 10.26
C ILE A 65 3.73 -1.80 9.40
N PRO A 66 4.37 -1.88 8.22
CA PRO A 66 4.19 -3.03 7.34
C PRO A 66 4.87 -4.28 7.90
N THR A 67 4.16 -5.42 7.82
CA THR A 67 4.70 -6.74 8.14
C THR A 67 4.88 -7.60 6.89
N THR A 68 4.70 -7.02 5.73
CA THR A 68 4.86 -7.61 4.39
C THR A 68 5.56 -6.63 3.48
N ALA A 69 6.16 -7.11 2.40
CA ALA A 69 6.89 -6.28 1.43
C ALA A 69 6.37 -6.56 0.01
N GLY A 70 5.41 -5.80 -0.43
CA GLY A 70 4.76 -5.92 -1.76
C GLY A 70 4.02 -4.65 -2.14
N THR A 71 3.09 -4.24 -1.32
CA THR A 71 2.12 -3.18 -1.65
C THR A 71 2.66 -1.75 -1.60
N GLY A 72 3.77 -1.48 -0.90
CA GLY A 72 4.31 -0.12 -0.77
C GLY A 72 3.41 0.89 -0.03
N THR A 73 2.24 0.45 0.45
CA THR A 73 1.20 1.33 0.99
C THR A 73 1.62 2.18 2.19
N GLU A 74 2.72 1.84 2.86
CA GLU A 74 3.31 2.69 3.91
C GLU A 74 3.95 3.96 3.33
N ALA A 75 4.19 4.02 2.00
CA ALA A 75 4.86 5.13 1.32
C ALA A 75 3.99 5.86 0.29
N ASP A 76 2.72 5.48 0.18
CA ASP A 76 1.78 6.05 -0.78
C ASP A 76 0.47 6.54 -0.11
N PRO A 77 -0.35 7.34 -0.80
CA PRO A 77 -1.63 7.82 -0.30
C PRO A 77 -2.82 6.94 -0.75
N PHE A 78 -2.56 5.77 -1.32
CA PHE A 78 -3.61 4.94 -1.89
C PHE A 78 -4.11 3.88 -0.92
N THR A 79 -5.26 3.32 -1.21
CA THR A 79 -5.84 2.15 -0.56
C THR A 79 -6.47 1.28 -1.64
N VAL A 80 -6.38 -0.03 -1.52
CA VAL A 80 -7.08 -0.96 -2.41
C VAL A 80 -8.10 -1.72 -1.59
N ILE A 81 -9.37 -1.47 -1.88
CA ILE A 81 -10.50 -2.03 -1.13
C ILE A 81 -11.41 -2.84 -2.07
N THR A 82 -11.81 -4.01 -1.59
CA THR A 82 -12.80 -4.84 -2.29
C THR A 82 -14.19 -4.61 -1.70
N ASN A 83 -15.17 -4.36 -2.58
CA ASN A 83 -16.58 -4.23 -2.24
C ASN A 83 -17.41 -5.06 -3.21
N GLY A 84 -17.90 -6.22 -2.78
CA GLY A 84 -18.56 -7.18 -3.67
C GLY A 84 -17.60 -7.69 -4.75
N GLU A 85 -17.96 -7.45 -6.01
CA GLU A 85 -17.17 -7.85 -7.19
C GLU A 85 -16.26 -6.72 -7.71
N GLU A 86 -16.08 -5.64 -6.96
CA GLU A 86 -15.21 -4.53 -7.32
C GLU A 86 -14.00 -4.45 -6.39
N LYS A 87 -12.80 -4.49 -6.94
CA LYS A 87 -11.53 -4.20 -6.25
C LYS A 87 -10.94 -2.94 -6.87
N ILE A 88 -11.01 -1.83 -6.15
CA ILE A 88 -10.67 -0.51 -6.68
C ILE A 88 -9.67 0.20 -5.77
N GLY A 89 -8.66 0.79 -6.39
CA GLY A 89 -7.75 1.72 -5.74
C GLY A 89 -8.43 3.06 -5.49
N GLY A 90 -8.25 3.60 -4.30
CA GLY A 90 -8.76 4.91 -3.91
C GLY A 90 -7.77 5.63 -3.01
N GLY A 91 -8.13 6.82 -2.57
CA GLY A 91 -7.27 7.59 -1.68
C GLY A 91 -6.95 8.98 -2.21
N GLY A 92 -5.85 9.52 -1.75
CA GLY A 92 -5.36 10.85 -2.12
C GLY A 92 -4.51 11.45 -1.01
N GLU A 93 -4.02 12.65 -1.19
CA GLU A 93 -3.04 13.33 -0.31
C GLU A 93 -3.35 13.20 1.19
N LYS A 94 -4.64 13.20 1.57
CA LYS A 94 -5.07 13.10 2.97
C LYS A 94 -4.96 11.71 3.58
N CYS A 95 -4.62 10.70 2.78
CA CYS A 95 -4.44 9.31 3.19
C CYS A 95 -2.97 8.94 3.42
N PHE A 96 -2.03 9.85 3.20
CA PHE A 96 -0.63 9.55 3.49
C PHE A 96 -0.44 9.19 4.97
N PRO A 97 0.32 8.13 5.27
CA PRO A 97 0.79 7.90 6.63
C PRO A 97 1.61 9.10 7.12
N THR A 98 1.37 9.49 8.36
CA THR A 98 2.14 10.55 9.03
C THR A 98 3.52 10.05 9.42
N ILE A 99 3.60 8.77 9.81
CA ILE A 99 4.83 8.05 10.15
C ILE A 99 4.74 6.66 9.57
N SER A 100 5.83 6.19 8.94
CA SER A 100 5.96 4.81 8.50
C SER A 100 7.18 4.19 9.16
N ILE A 101 7.00 3.05 9.84
CA ILE A 101 8.05 2.30 10.52
C ILE A 101 8.28 1.02 9.74
N VAL A 102 9.33 0.99 8.94
CA VAL A 102 9.70 -0.16 8.10
C VAL A 102 10.84 -0.91 8.78
N ASP A 103 10.47 -1.99 9.45
CA ASP A 103 11.42 -2.85 10.16
C ASP A 103 11.34 -4.27 9.56
N PRO A 104 12.40 -4.74 8.89
CA PRO A 104 12.42 -6.05 8.25
C PRO A 104 12.22 -7.21 9.24
N ASP A 105 12.46 -7.02 10.54
CA ASP A 105 12.23 -8.04 11.56
C ASP A 105 10.75 -8.46 11.62
N PHE A 106 9.81 -7.55 11.35
CA PHE A 106 8.38 -7.89 11.25
C PHE A 106 8.02 -8.75 10.03
N MET A 107 8.93 -8.88 9.08
CA MET A 107 8.73 -9.64 7.84
C MET A 107 9.39 -11.02 7.86
N MET A 108 10.16 -11.35 8.91
CA MET A 108 10.95 -12.59 9.01
C MET A 108 10.09 -13.86 9.00
N THR A 109 8.82 -13.76 9.41
CA THR A 109 7.89 -14.90 9.46
C THR A 109 7.04 -15.07 8.21
N VAL A 110 7.17 -14.20 7.21
CA VAL A 110 6.42 -14.29 5.95
C VAL A 110 6.80 -15.56 5.21
N PRO A 111 5.84 -16.44 4.87
CA PRO A 111 6.11 -17.70 4.18
C PRO A 111 6.75 -17.49 2.80
N PRO A 112 7.55 -18.45 2.30
CA PRO A 112 8.28 -18.31 1.02
C PRO A 112 7.40 -17.94 -0.17
N HIS A 113 6.22 -18.56 -0.31
CA HIS A 113 5.31 -18.27 -1.42
C HIS A 113 4.75 -16.84 -1.35
N LEU A 114 4.41 -16.35 -0.16
CA LEU A 114 3.96 -14.96 0.01
C LEU A 114 5.12 -13.98 -0.19
N THR A 115 6.33 -14.32 0.26
CA THR A 115 7.52 -13.51 -0.01
C THR A 115 7.74 -13.35 -1.52
N ALA A 116 7.57 -14.44 -2.30
CA ALA A 116 7.70 -14.38 -3.75
C ALA A 116 6.62 -13.50 -4.38
N TYR A 117 5.34 -13.71 -4.04
CA TYR A 117 4.22 -12.94 -4.63
C TYR A 117 4.35 -11.45 -4.33
N GLN A 118 4.63 -11.11 -3.07
CA GLN A 118 4.79 -9.73 -2.64
C GLN A 118 6.03 -9.06 -3.24
N GLY A 119 7.14 -9.77 -3.34
CA GLY A 119 8.33 -9.22 -3.98
C GLY A 119 8.13 -8.96 -5.48
N PHE A 120 7.33 -9.79 -6.16
CA PHE A 120 6.92 -9.51 -7.53
C PHE A 120 5.93 -8.35 -7.63
N ASP A 121 5.03 -8.19 -6.68
CA ASP A 121 4.13 -7.04 -6.56
C ASP A 121 4.95 -5.74 -6.49
N ALA A 122 5.89 -5.62 -5.56
CA ALA A 122 6.81 -4.48 -5.48
C ALA A 122 7.65 -4.28 -6.77
N PHE A 123 8.04 -5.37 -7.44
CA PHE A 123 8.73 -5.29 -8.73
C PHE A 123 7.85 -4.65 -9.79
N PHE A 124 6.58 -5.05 -9.88
CA PHE A 124 5.65 -4.52 -10.87
C PHE A 124 5.29 -3.07 -10.57
N HIS A 125 5.08 -2.68 -9.31
CA HIS A 125 4.93 -1.27 -8.93
C HIS A 125 6.10 -0.43 -9.49
N ALA A 126 7.33 -0.86 -9.27
CA ALA A 126 8.51 -0.16 -9.76
C ALA A 126 8.62 -0.18 -11.29
N ALA A 127 8.41 -1.35 -11.92
CA ALA A 127 8.56 -1.52 -13.37
C ALA A 127 7.47 -0.78 -14.16
N GLU A 128 6.21 -0.88 -13.70
CA GLU A 128 5.11 -0.17 -14.33
C GLU A 128 5.24 1.34 -14.19
N GLY A 129 5.60 1.82 -13.00
CA GLY A 129 5.83 3.24 -12.76
C GLY A 129 6.99 3.80 -13.59
N TYR A 130 8.05 3.01 -13.83
CA TYR A 130 9.15 3.38 -14.73
C TYR A 130 8.69 3.50 -16.20
N LEU A 131 7.75 2.65 -16.63
CA LEU A 131 7.22 2.63 -18.00
C LEU A 131 5.99 3.52 -18.19
N ALA A 132 5.43 4.08 -17.11
CA ALA A 132 4.22 4.89 -17.18
C ALA A 132 4.45 6.20 -17.95
N LYS A 133 3.38 6.74 -18.54
CA LYS A 133 3.43 8.04 -19.22
C LYS A 133 3.73 9.21 -18.29
N THR A 134 3.49 9.03 -17.00
CA THR A 134 3.73 9.98 -15.91
C THR A 134 5.12 9.82 -15.27
N ALA A 135 5.93 8.86 -15.75
CA ALA A 135 7.30 8.65 -15.28
C ALA A 135 8.12 9.95 -15.38
N ASN A 136 8.96 10.17 -14.42
CA ASN A 136 9.79 11.35 -14.31
C ASN A 136 11.12 11.00 -13.64
N PRO A 137 12.16 11.86 -13.71
CA PRO A 137 13.49 11.52 -13.16
C PRO A 137 13.50 11.10 -11.69
N MET A 138 12.56 11.58 -10.86
CA MET A 138 12.47 11.18 -9.46
C MET A 138 11.88 9.78 -9.32
N SER A 139 10.77 9.48 -10.00
CA SER A 139 10.20 8.13 -10.00
C SER A 139 11.17 7.11 -10.58
N ASP A 140 11.89 7.46 -11.65
CA ASP A 140 12.86 6.57 -12.31
C ASP A 140 14.01 6.18 -11.38
N MET A 141 14.50 7.12 -10.58
CA MET A 141 15.57 6.86 -9.62
C MET A 141 15.14 5.82 -8.57
N PHE A 142 13.93 5.96 -8.00
CA PHE A 142 13.38 4.99 -7.05
C PHE A 142 13.06 3.66 -7.71
N ALA A 143 12.48 3.67 -8.91
CA ALA A 143 12.12 2.47 -9.65
C ALA A 143 13.34 1.59 -9.96
N LEU A 144 14.39 2.18 -10.50
CA LEU A 144 15.62 1.45 -10.85
C LEU A 144 16.30 0.87 -9.60
N GLN A 145 16.29 1.59 -8.48
CA GLN A 145 16.83 1.09 -7.23
C GLN A 145 15.99 -0.06 -6.67
N ALA A 146 14.66 0.05 -6.68
CA ALA A 146 13.76 -1.02 -6.24
C ALA A 146 13.95 -2.29 -7.08
N ILE A 147 13.96 -2.16 -8.41
CA ILE A 147 14.19 -3.28 -9.34
C ILE A 147 15.55 -3.96 -9.07
N ALA A 148 16.61 -3.18 -8.85
CA ALA A 148 17.92 -3.71 -8.56
C ALA A 148 17.97 -4.51 -7.24
N LEU A 149 17.35 -3.99 -6.18
CA LEU A 149 17.27 -4.66 -4.87
C LEU A 149 16.46 -5.96 -4.95
N ILE A 150 15.32 -5.95 -5.64
CA ILE A 150 14.50 -7.15 -5.83
C ILE A 150 15.26 -8.20 -6.65
N GLY A 151 15.87 -7.79 -7.76
CA GLY A 151 16.67 -8.68 -8.59
C GLY A 151 17.85 -9.32 -7.85
N LYS A 152 18.46 -8.58 -6.91
CA LYS A 152 19.55 -9.04 -6.07
C LYS A 152 19.08 -10.01 -4.97
N SER A 153 18.00 -9.71 -4.28
CA SER A 153 17.74 -10.29 -2.95
C SER A 153 16.46 -11.11 -2.84
N LEU A 154 15.45 -10.94 -3.74
CA LEU A 154 14.18 -11.65 -3.61
C LEU A 154 14.33 -13.16 -3.60
N ALA A 155 15.12 -13.72 -4.52
CA ALA A 155 15.34 -15.17 -4.60
C ALA A 155 16.00 -15.73 -3.32
N ALA A 156 16.89 -14.96 -2.69
CA ALA A 156 17.52 -15.33 -1.43
C ALA A 156 16.51 -15.29 -0.28
N ALA A 157 15.69 -14.24 -0.18
CA ALA A 157 14.65 -14.09 0.84
C ALA A 157 13.56 -15.18 0.72
N VAL A 158 13.22 -15.61 -0.50
CA VAL A 158 12.27 -16.72 -0.73
C VAL A 158 12.88 -18.06 -0.32
N LYS A 159 14.15 -18.31 -0.63
CA LYS A 159 14.83 -19.56 -0.33
C LYS A 159 15.12 -19.71 1.17
N ASP A 160 15.49 -18.63 1.81
CA ASP A 160 15.82 -18.57 3.24
C ASP A 160 15.16 -17.33 3.87
N GLY A 161 13.98 -17.52 4.45
CA GLY A 161 13.21 -16.47 5.12
C GLY A 161 13.91 -15.88 6.34
N SER A 162 14.96 -16.53 6.88
CA SER A 162 15.77 -16.04 8.00
C SER A 162 16.93 -15.14 7.57
N ASN A 163 17.17 -14.98 6.28
CA ASN A 163 18.19 -14.09 5.75
C ASN A 163 17.81 -12.61 5.94
N ALA A 164 18.26 -12.03 7.03
CA ALA A 164 17.92 -10.66 7.44
C ALA A 164 18.33 -9.61 6.39
N ASP A 165 19.51 -9.76 5.77
CA ASP A 165 19.98 -8.83 4.74
C ASP A 165 19.08 -8.85 3.52
N ALA A 166 18.67 -10.04 3.07
CA ALA A 166 17.77 -10.17 1.95
C ALA A 166 16.37 -9.64 2.28
N ARG A 167 15.88 -9.84 3.50
CA ARG A 167 14.62 -9.25 3.98
C ARG A 167 14.69 -7.71 4.00
N ALA A 168 15.79 -7.15 4.48
CA ALA A 168 16.00 -5.71 4.52
C ALA A 168 16.03 -5.09 3.11
N ASP A 169 16.74 -5.74 2.17
CA ASP A 169 16.76 -5.30 0.77
C ASP A 169 15.34 -5.30 0.14
N VAL A 170 14.56 -6.37 0.36
CA VAL A 170 13.19 -6.48 -0.17
C VAL A 170 12.24 -5.49 0.52
N ALA A 171 12.37 -5.27 1.82
CA ALA A 171 11.59 -4.26 2.55
C ALA A 171 11.87 -2.85 2.03
N LEU A 172 13.15 -2.50 1.85
CA LEU A 172 13.53 -1.21 1.25
C LEU A 172 12.99 -1.07 -0.17
N ALA A 173 13.11 -2.11 -1.00
CA ALA A 173 12.61 -2.11 -2.36
C ALA A 173 11.10 -1.86 -2.42
N ASN A 174 10.33 -2.46 -1.51
CA ASN A 174 8.91 -2.24 -1.37
C ASN A 174 8.56 -0.77 -1.07
N THR A 175 9.23 -0.17 -0.10
CA THR A 175 9.00 1.25 0.23
C THR A 175 9.37 2.18 -0.93
N LEU A 176 10.47 1.89 -1.64
CA LEU A 176 10.84 2.64 -2.85
C LEU A 176 9.80 2.49 -3.96
N ALA A 177 9.22 1.29 -4.13
CA ALA A 177 8.14 1.05 -5.07
C ALA A 177 6.87 1.86 -4.72
N GLY A 178 6.52 2.00 -3.44
CA GLY A 178 5.43 2.88 -3.00
C GLY A 178 5.68 4.37 -3.33
N PHE A 179 6.93 4.83 -3.25
CA PHE A 179 7.26 6.17 -3.76
C PHE A 179 7.09 6.28 -5.29
N VAL A 180 7.37 5.21 -6.04
CA VAL A 180 7.15 5.20 -7.49
C VAL A 180 5.67 5.32 -7.80
N GLU A 181 4.80 4.59 -7.13
CA GLU A 181 3.35 4.70 -7.29
C GLU A 181 2.85 6.12 -7.04
N THR A 182 3.37 6.77 -6.00
CA THR A 182 3.01 8.16 -5.64
C THR A 182 3.45 9.16 -6.70
N LEU A 183 4.65 8.99 -7.28
CA LEU A 183 5.27 9.95 -8.18
C LEU A 183 4.95 9.69 -9.66
N SER A 184 4.52 8.49 -9.97
CA SER A 184 4.19 8.05 -11.32
C SER A 184 2.80 7.39 -11.33
N SER A 185 2.69 6.11 -11.67
CA SER A 185 1.42 5.36 -11.65
C SER A 185 1.68 3.88 -11.92
N CYS A 186 0.77 3.03 -11.49
CA CYS A 186 0.65 1.67 -12.04
C CYS A 186 -0.07 1.69 -13.39
N SER A 187 0.02 0.60 -14.15
CA SER A 187 -0.53 0.53 -15.50
C SER A 187 -1.24 -0.81 -15.80
N GLY A 188 -0.71 -1.61 -16.72
CA GLY A 188 -1.45 -2.72 -17.30
C GLY A 188 -1.58 -3.93 -16.39
N GLU A 189 -0.52 -4.30 -15.69
CA GLU A 189 -0.51 -5.49 -14.83
C GLU A 189 -1.48 -5.32 -13.66
N HIS A 190 -1.35 -4.23 -12.90
CA HIS A 190 -2.23 -3.93 -11.78
C HIS A 190 -3.70 -3.77 -12.18
N ALA A 191 -3.98 -3.17 -13.34
CA ALA A 191 -5.35 -3.05 -13.85
C ALA A 191 -5.97 -4.43 -14.14
N ILE A 192 -5.19 -5.38 -14.67
CA ILE A 192 -5.62 -6.75 -14.93
C ILE A 192 -5.77 -7.53 -13.63
N GLU A 193 -4.79 -7.41 -12.72
CA GLU A 193 -4.80 -8.09 -11.41
C GLU A 193 -6.02 -7.71 -10.60
N HIS A 194 -6.32 -6.41 -10.46
CA HIS A 194 -7.49 -5.93 -9.71
C HIS A 194 -8.80 -6.51 -10.27
N ALA A 195 -8.94 -6.52 -11.60
CA ALA A 195 -10.12 -7.09 -12.24
C ALA A 195 -10.26 -8.60 -11.99
N LEU A 196 -9.16 -9.35 -12.02
CA LEU A 196 -9.17 -10.79 -11.79
C LEU A 196 -9.38 -11.15 -10.32
N SER A 197 -8.71 -10.45 -9.40
CA SER A 197 -8.77 -10.78 -7.96
C SER A 197 -10.07 -10.33 -7.28
N ALA A 198 -10.86 -9.45 -7.90
CA ALA A 198 -12.19 -9.07 -7.41
C ALA A 198 -13.18 -10.26 -7.37
N PHE A 199 -12.98 -11.28 -8.19
CA PHE A 199 -13.84 -12.47 -8.32
C PHE A 199 -13.38 -13.69 -7.51
N ARG A 200 -12.52 -13.56 -6.51
CA ARG A 200 -12.03 -14.67 -5.70
C ARG A 200 -12.60 -14.69 -4.29
#